data_3b0751fe90354a97115c8a2196911d82
#
_entry.id   3b0751fe90354a97115c8a2196911d82
#
_cell.length_a   1.000
_cell.length_b   1.000
_cell.length_c   1.000
_cell.angle_alpha   90.00
_cell.angle_beta   90.00
_cell.angle_gamma   90.00
#
_symmetry.space_group_name_H-M   'P 1'
#
loop_
_entity.id
_entity.type
_entity.pdbx_description
1 polymer ?
#
loop_
_entity_poly.entity_id
_entity_poly.type
_entity_poly.pdbx_seq_one_letter_code
_entity_poly.pdbx_strand_id
1 'polypeptide(L)'
;ATEHIQEACDKISDAYTLIEDMTRQGWRQCIVKDEKGIHILADFYLALHTTIQGYVMMEALAQAAGSRKNLETVHVQQLQELLRKQPGRRVDLPYSVRAIREYAGIRLEKVQSCDFKDEPAEYGRIPYNSLHTGTTVTIETQEGYFELSILCAQQCKTEEIPSNMYTKWLDYDKIKGDIVIR
;
A
#
# COMPACT_ATOMS: atom_id res chain seq x y z
N ALA A 1 -33.82 14.37 38.19
CA ALA A 1 -33.21 13.35 37.26
C ALA A 1 -32.98 13.95 35.87
N THR A 2 -33.90 14.76 35.34
CA THR A 2 -33.81 15.35 34.00
C THR A 2 -32.67 16.38 33.88
N GLU A 3 -32.42 17.20 34.88
CA GLU A 3 -31.36 18.22 34.90
C GLU A 3 -29.95 17.59 34.80
N HIS A 4 -29.69 16.50 35.54
CA HIS A 4 -28.41 15.82 35.50
C HIS A 4 -28.15 15.16 34.12
N ILE A 5 -29.20 14.68 33.45
CA ILE A 5 -29.08 14.14 32.08
C ILE A 5 -28.75 15.26 31.11
N GLN A 6 -29.43 16.41 31.25
CA GLN A 6 -29.15 17.57 30.39
C GLN A 6 -27.71 18.05 30.56
N GLU A 7 -27.26 18.22 31.81
CA GLU A 7 -25.90 18.64 32.15
C GLU A 7 -24.84 17.65 31.58
N ALA A 8 -25.12 16.33 31.61
CA ALA A 8 -24.24 15.33 31.02
C ALA A 8 -24.19 15.43 29.48
N CYS A 9 -25.35 15.66 28.86
CA CYS A 9 -25.44 15.86 27.40
C CYS A 9 -24.66 17.10 26.96
N ASP A 10 -24.79 18.21 27.71
CA ASP A 10 -24.09 19.44 27.39
C ASP A 10 -22.56 19.25 27.49
N LYS A 11 -22.07 18.59 28.55
CA LYS A 11 -20.63 18.26 28.67
C LYS A 11 -20.11 17.36 27.57
N ILE A 12 -20.90 16.38 27.15
CA ILE A 12 -20.53 15.52 26.01
C ILE A 12 -20.48 16.32 24.71
N SER A 13 -21.45 17.21 24.50
CA SER A 13 -21.50 18.08 23.31
C SER A 13 -20.28 19.00 23.24
N ASP A 14 -19.92 19.62 24.38
CA ASP A 14 -18.74 20.49 24.48
C ASP A 14 -17.45 19.71 24.19
N ALA A 15 -17.32 18.51 24.76
CA ALA A 15 -16.16 17.65 24.51
C ALA A 15 -16.08 17.23 23.02
N TYR A 16 -17.22 16.94 22.39
CA TYR A 16 -17.28 16.60 20.99
C TYR A 16 -16.87 17.78 20.09
N THR A 17 -17.32 18.98 20.41
CA THR A 17 -16.94 20.21 19.70
C THR A 17 -15.44 20.44 19.76
N LEU A 18 -14.83 20.23 20.93
CA LEU A 18 -13.36 20.31 21.07
C LEU A 18 -12.64 19.29 20.19
N ILE A 19 -13.12 18.03 20.15
CA ILE A 19 -12.55 16.98 19.29
C ILE A 19 -12.67 17.36 17.82
N GLU A 20 -13.80 17.92 17.38
CA GLU A 20 -13.99 18.38 16.01
C GLU A 20 -13.01 19.50 15.65
N ASP A 21 -12.83 20.48 16.52
CA ASP A 21 -11.90 21.59 16.29
C ASP A 21 -10.45 21.10 16.22
N MET A 22 -10.04 20.22 17.12
CA MET A 22 -8.72 19.61 17.10
C MET A 22 -8.52 18.74 15.84
N THR A 23 -9.55 18.02 15.41
CA THR A 23 -9.52 17.23 14.18
C THR A 23 -9.35 18.12 12.95
N ARG A 24 -10.07 19.23 12.88
CA ARG A 24 -9.97 20.23 11.82
C ARG A 24 -8.58 20.88 11.78
N GLN A 25 -8.01 21.17 12.94
CA GLN A 25 -6.64 21.67 13.03
C GLN A 25 -5.62 20.63 12.58
N GLY A 26 -5.71 19.40 13.07
CA GLY A 26 -4.86 18.29 12.66
C GLY A 26 -4.95 18.00 11.15
N TRP A 27 -6.16 18.07 10.59
CA TRP A 27 -6.38 17.97 9.15
C TRP A 27 -5.54 18.97 8.36
N ARG A 28 -5.59 20.24 8.72
CA ARG A 28 -4.83 21.31 8.03
C ARG A 28 -3.33 21.12 8.10
N GLN A 29 -2.84 20.46 9.14
CA GLN A 29 -1.41 20.25 9.37
C GLN A 29 -0.85 19.04 8.58
N CYS A 30 -1.61 17.95 8.51
CA CYS A 30 -1.08 16.68 8.01
C CYS A 30 -1.69 16.20 6.68
N ILE A 31 -2.71 16.88 6.13
CA ILE A 31 -3.36 16.45 4.90
C ILE A 31 -3.02 17.40 3.75
N VAL A 32 -2.57 16.81 2.65
CA VAL A 32 -2.37 17.48 1.36
C VAL A 32 -3.24 16.78 0.32
N LYS A 33 -3.87 17.55 -0.55
CA LYS A 33 -4.67 17.02 -1.67
C LYS A 33 -4.08 17.47 -2.98
N ASP A 34 -3.96 16.54 -3.89
CA ASP A 34 -3.56 16.80 -5.27
C ASP A 34 -4.37 15.95 -6.27
N GLU A 35 -3.97 15.96 -7.53
CA GLU A 35 -4.63 15.17 -8.58
C GLU A 35 -4.50 13.65 -8.37
N LYS A 36 -3.51 13.20 -7.61
CA LYS A 36 -3.24 11.79 -7.32
C LYS A 36 -4.06 11.28 -6.14
N GLY A 37 -4.61 12.19 -5.32
CA GLY A 37 -5.45 11.82 -4.20
C GLY A 37 -5.21 12.62 -2.92
N ILE A 38 -5.41 11.95 -1.78
CA ILE A 38 -5.26 12.54 -0.45
C ILE A 38 -3.98 11.98 0.19
N HIS A 39 -3.05 12.86 0.51
CA HIS A 39 -1.79 12.50 1.15
C HIS A 39 -1.85 12.81 2.65
N ILE A 40 -1.48 11.84 3.47
CA ILE A 40 -1.37 11.94 4.92
C ILE A 40 0.12 11.96 5.25
N LEU A 41 0.61 13.12 5.69
CA LEU A 41 2.03 13.32 6.03
C LEU A 41 2.34 12.68 7.39
N ALA A 42 3.21 11.67 7.40
CA ALA A 42 3.45 10.81 8.57
C ALA A 42 3.96 11.59 9.78
N ASP A 43 4.94 12.49 9.59
CA ASP A 43 5.57 13.22 10.71
C ASP A 43 4.55 14.10 11.44
N PHE A 44 3.73 14.85 10.72
CA PHE A 44 2.70 15.71 11.29
C PHE A 44 1.56 14.88 11.89
N TYR A 45 1.16 13.79 11.23
CA TYR A 45 0.12 12.89 11.73
C TYR A 45 0.51 12.23 13.05
N LEU A 46 1.74 11.74 13.16
CA LEU A 46 2.25 11.08 14.36
C LEU A 46 2.44 12.05 15.53
N ALA A 47 2.58 13.35 15.28
CA ALA A 47 2.65 14.39 16.30
C ALA A 47 1.27 14.72 16.93
N LEU A 48 0.17 14.31 16.28
CA LEU A 48 -1.17 14.51 16.84
C LEU A 48 -1.44 13.60 18.03
N HIS A 49 -2.34 14.02 18.92
CA HIS A 49 -2.85 13.14 19.97
C HIS A 49 -3.51 11.89 19.35
N THR A 50 -3.33 10.73 19.97
CA THR A 50 -3.79 9.42 19.41
C THR A 50 -5.27 9.38 19.07
N THR A 51 -6.12 10.01 19.90
CA THR A 51 -7.55 10.15 19.63
C THR A 51 -7.78 10.93 18.32
N ILE A 52 -7.10 12.05 18.15
CA ILE A 52 -7.25 12.93 16.98
C ILE A 52 -6.71 12.25 15.72
N GLN A 53 -5.65 11.45 15.84
CA GLN A 53 -5.15 10.63 14.74
C GLN A 53 -6.27 9.75 14.15
N GLY A 54 -7.06 9.09 14.99
CA GLY A 54 -8.18 8.27 14.55
C GLY A 54 -9.23 9.05 13.77
N TYR A 55 -9.62 10.23 14.27
CA TYR A 55 -10.61 11.08 13.59
C TYR A 55 -10.09 11.65 12.28
N VAL A 56 -8.86 12.15 12.23
CA VAL A 56 -8.24 12.67 11.00
C VAL A 56 -8.12 11.57 9.94
N MET A 57 -7.71 10.37 10.32
CA MET A 57 -7.58 9.24 9.39
C MET A 57 -8.95 8.80 8.85
N MET A 58 -9.97 8.73 9.72
CA MET A 58 -11.33 8.41 9.31
C MET A 58 -11.88 9.46 8.35
N GLU A 59 -11.64 10.73 8.62
CA GLU A 59 -12.10 11.82 7.75
C GLU A 59 -11.38 11.78 6.39
N ALA A 60 -10.05 11.49 6.36
CA ALA A 60 -9.30 11.34 5.13
C ALA A 60 -9.84 10.17 4.29
N LEU A 61 -10.13 9.05 4.94
CA LEU A 61 -10.71 7.89 4.27
C LEU A 61 -12.13 8.19 3.74
N ALA A 62 -12.97 8.86 4.53
CA ALA A 62 -14.32 9.23 4.12
C ALA A 62 -14.33 10.16 2.90
N GLN A 63 -13.40 11.11 2.85
CA GLN A 63 -13.27 12.00 1.70
C GLN A 63 -12.73 11.27 0.46
N ALA A 64 -11.76 10.37 0.61
CA ALA A 64 -11.27 9.53 -0.49
C ALA A 64 -12.38 8.61 -1.04
N ALA A 65 -13.16 8.00 -0.15
CA ALA A 65 -14.29 7.13 -0.50
C ALA A 65 -15.48 7.90 -1.12
N GLY A 66 -15.63 9.18 -0.77
CA GLY A 66 -16.81 9.98 -1.12
C GLY A 66 -18.04 9.62 -0.26
N SER A 67 -17.88 8.80 0.76
CA SER A 67 -18.95 8.38 1.69
C SER A 67 -18.35 7.93 3.02
N ARG A 68 -19.05 8.19 4.12
CA ARG A 68 -18.71 7.70 5.46
C ARG A 68 -19.43 6.38 5.80
N LYS A 69 -20.41 5.99 5.01
CA LYS A 69 -21.19 4.77 5.25
C LYS A 69 -20.29 3.55 5.13
N ASN A 70 -20.44 2.56 6.02
CA ASN A 70 -19.65 1.32 6.05
C ASN A 70 -18.13 1.51 6.23
N LEU A 71 -17.68 2.68 6.64
CA LEU A 71 -16.32 2.89 7.10
C LEU A 71 -16.29 2.67 8.61
N GLU A 72 -15.40 1.78 9.04
CA GLU A 72 -15.30 1.33 10.42
C GLU A 72 -13.90 1.57 10.99
N THR A 73 -13.77 1.46 12.30
CA THR A 73 -12.50 1.62 13.00
C THR A 73 -11.42 0.65 12.50
N VAL A 74 -11.81 -0.54 12.02
CA VAL A 74 -10.87 -1.52 11.45
C VAL A 74 -10.13 -0.96 10.24
N HIS A 75 -10.78 -0.16 9.41
CA HIS A 75 -10.14 0.46 8.24
C HIS A 75 -9.10 1.52 8.67
N VAL A 76 -9.41 2.27 9.75
CA VAL A 76 -8.44 3.21 10.35
C VAL A 76 -7.24 2.47 10.91
N GLN A 77 -7.45 1.34 11.59
CA GLN A 77 -6.37 0.50 12.11
C GLN A 77 -5.48 -0.05 10.99
N GLN A 78 -6.06 -0.51 9.88
CA GLN A 78 -5.30 -0.95 8.71
C GLN A 78 -4.40 0.15 8.13
N LEU A 79 -4.90 1.39 8.07
CA LEU A 79 -4.12 2.55 7.65
C LEU A 79 -2.99 2.89 8.63
N GLN A 80 -3.26 2.82 9.93
CA GLN A 80 -2.25 3.04 10.96
C GLN A 80 -1.15 1.96 10.94
N GLU A 81 -1.52 0.71 10.67
CA GLU A 81 -0.57 -0.38 10.47
C GLU A 81 0.24 -0.18 9.19
N LEU A 82 -0.39 0.31 8.12
CA LEU A 82 0.29 0.60 6.86
C LEU A 82 1.39 1.66 7.05
N LEU A 83 1.17 2.68 7.91
CA LEU A 83 2.19 3.67 8.26
C LEU A 83 3.48 3.07 8.82
N ARG A 84 3.37 1.93 9.51
CA ARG A 84 4.52 1.22 10.12
C ARG A 84 5.24 0.29 9.14
N LYS A 85 4.65 0.05 7.96
CA LYS A 85 5.24 -0.82 6.93
C LYS A 85 6.23 -0.04 6.05
N GLN A 86 6.99 -0.80 5.26
CA GLN A 86 7.93 -0.21 4.30
C GLN A 86 7.18 0.53 3.16
N PRO A 87 7.77 1.59 2.59
CA PRO A 87 7.23 2.25 1.40
C PRO A 87 6.95 1.28 0.26
N GLY A 88 5.93 1.55 -0.53
CA GLY A 88 5.45 0.70 -1.61
C GLY A 88 4.40 -0.34 -1.19
N ARG A 89 4.15 -0.55 0.11
CA ARG A 89 3.05 -1.43 0.57
C ARG A 89 1.70 -0.77 0.32
N ARG A 90 0.70 -1.60 0.01
CA ARG A 90 -0.66 -1.18 -0.37
C ARG A 90 -1.69 -1.90 0.49
N VAL A 91 -2.83 -1.26 0.67
CA VAL A 91 -4.04 -1.84 1.28
C VAL A 91 -5.24 -1.34 0.48
N ASP A 92 -6.10 -2.26 0.05
CA ASP A 92 -7.36 -1.94 -0.60
C ASP A 92 -8.45 -1.79 0.45
N LEU A 93 -9.25 -0.75 0.30
CA LEU A 93 -10.27 -0.31 1.24
C LEU A 93 -11.63 -0.20 0.54
N PRO A 94 -12.75 -0.12 1.27
CA PRO A 94 -14.07 0.06 0.67
C PRO A 94 -14.13 1.24 -0.30
N TYR A 95 -15.11 1.21 -1.21
CA TYR A 95 -15.38 2.24 -2.23
C TYR A 95 -14.26 2.42 -3.26
N SER A 96 -13.53 1.35 -3.57
CA SER A 96 -12.40 1.37 -4.51
C SER A 96 -11.33 2.38 -4.09
N VAL A 97 -11.12 2.55 -2.80
CA VAL A 97 -10.00 3.35 -2.27
C VAL A 97 -8.81 2.43 -2.07
N ARG A 98 -7.66 2.84 -2.57
CA ARG A 98 -6.37 2.21 -2.34
C ARG A 98 -5.49 3.11 -1.50
N ALA A 99 -4.93 2.57 -0.44
CA ALA A 99 -3.93 3.24 0.38
C ALA A 99 -2.54 2.74 0.01
N ILE A 100 -1.61 3.64 -0.27
CA ILE A 100 -0.23 3.34 -0.62
C ILE A 100 0.70 3.99 0.39
N ARG A 101 1.62 3.20 0.94
CA ARG A 101 2.68 3.71 1.82
C ARG A 101 3.77 4.36 0.97
N GLU A 102 3.91 5.66 1.08
CA GLU A 102 4.97 6.47 0.46
C GLU A 102 6.02 6.85 1.51
N TYR A 103 7.18 7.37 1.08
CA TYR A 103 8.24 7.79 2.02
C TYR A 103 7.74 8.84 3.01
N ALA A 104 6.98 9.84 2.54
CA ALA A 104 6.46 10.93 3.37
C ALA A 104 5.21 10.55 4.18
N GLY A 105 4.55 9.43 3.88
CA GLY A 105 3.29 9.10 4.56
C GLY A 105 2.44 8.06 3.85
N ILE A 106 1.14 8.27 3.81
CA ILE A 106 0.18 7.44 3.07
C ILE A 106 -0.52 8.29 2.02
N ARG A 107 -0.66 7.75 0.82
CA ARG A 107 -1.54 8.30 -0.21
C ARG A 107 -2.79 7.44 -0.32
N LEU A 108 -3.95 8.10 -0.29
CA LEU A 108 -5.25 7.51 -0.57
C LEU A 108 -5.68 7.93 -1.97
N GLU A 109 -5.87 6.97 -2.85
CA GLU A 109 -6.33 7.20 -4.22
C GLU A 109 -7.61 6.44 -4.50
N LYS A 110 -8.44 6.96 -5.40
CA LYS A 110 -9.62 6.24 -5.89
C LYS A 110 -9.22 5.44 -7.12
N VAL A 111 -9.29 4.13 -7.01
CA VAL A 111 -9.01 3.22 -8.12
C VAL A 111 -10.21 3.25 -9.07
N GLN A 112 -10.00 3.64 -10.32
CA GLN A 112 -11.04 3.51 -11.33
C GLN A 112 -11.22 2.03 -11.67
N SER A 113 -12.44 1.62 -12.02
CA SER A 113 -12.80 0.22 -12.25
C SER A 113 -12.00 -0.50 -13.36
N CYS A 114 -11.23 0.23 -14.13
CA CYS A 114 -10.25 -0.30 -15.08
C CYS A 114 -8.91 -0.69 -14.44
N ASP A 115 -8.59 -0.19 -13.24
CA ASP A 115 -7.31 -0.43 -12.57
C ASP A 115 -7.31 -1.68 -11.65
N PHE A 116 -8.45 -2.37 -11.52
CA PHE A 116 -8.50 -3.71 -10.89
C PHE A 116 -7.86 -4.81 -11.76
N LYS A 117 -7.34 -4.47 -12.93
CA LYS A 117 -6.38 -5.29 -13.67
C LYS A 117 -4.94 -4.86 -13.35
N ASP A 118 -4.61 -4.75 -12.07
CA ASP A 118 -3.22 -4.93 -11.66
C ASP A 118 -2.89 -6.44 -11.60
N GLU A 119 -3.07 -7.13 -12.68
CA GLU A 119 -2.05 -8.06 -13.08
C GLU A 119 -0.85 -7.16 -13.39
N PRO A 120 0.24 -7.26 -12.63
CA PRO A 120 1.45 -6.50 -12.93
C PRO A 120 1.73 -6.71 -14.40
N ALA A 121 2.02 -5.63 -15.13
CA ALA A 121 2.20 -5.69 -16.57
C ALA A 121 3.08 -6.89 -16.89
N GLU A 122 2.54 -7.84 -17.66
CA GLU A 122 3.29 -9.03 -18.07
C GLU A 122 4.28 -8.57 -19.13
N TYR A 123 5.52 -8.35 -18.74
CA TYR A 123 6.60 -7.98 -19.66
C TYR A 123 6.95 -9.12 -20.59
N GLY A 124 6.70 -10.35 -20.18
CA GLY A 124 6.90 -11.53 -21.00
C GLY A 124 6.58 -12.83 -20.28
N ARG A 125 6.29 -13.85 -21.08
CA ARG A 125 6.05 -15.21 -20.63
C ARG A 125 7.01 -16.15 -21.33
N ILE A 126 7.71 -16.97 -20.56
CA ILE A 126 8.61 -18.01 -21.07
C ILE A 126 7.93 -19.35 -20.82
N PRO A 127 7.47 -20.04 -21.86
CA PRO A 127 6.85 -21.36 -21.72
C PRO A 127 7.82 -22.36 -21.10
N TYR A 128 7.36 -23.15 -20.15
CA TYR A 128 8.19 -24.19 -19.50
C TYR A 128 8.86 -25.13 -20.51
N ASN A 129 8.14 -25.47 -21.56
CA ASN A 129 8.64 -26.39 -22.62
C ASN A 129 9.77 -25.79 -23.47
N SER A 130 10.02 -24.49 -23.42
CA SER A 130 11.12 -23.82 -24.13
C SER A 130 12.40 -23.74 -23.30
N LEU A 131 12.33 -24.14 -22.02
CA LEU A 131 13.40 -24.05 -21.07
C LEU A 131 14.23 -25.32 -21.07
N HIS A 132 15.45 -25.26 -21.62
CA HIS A 132 16.42 -26.39 -21.64
C HIS A 132 17.76 -25.92 -21.11
N THR A 133 18.55 -26.86 -20.57
CA THR A 133 19.91 -26.57 -20.10
C THR A 133 20.74 -25.92 -21.24
N GLY A 134 21.37 -24.79 -20.93
CA GLY A 134 22.13 -23.99 -21.89
C GLY A 134 21.29 -22.96 -22.67
N THR A 135 19.98 -22.86 -22.39
CA THR A 135 19.12 -21.83 -23.00
C THR A 135 19.30 -20.52 -22.26
N THR A 136 19.46 -19.45 -23.02
CA THR A 136 19.37 -18.07 -22.51
C THR A 136 18.24 -17.37 -23.23
N VAL A 137 17.33 -16.76 -22.47
CA VAL A 137 16.20 -15.99 -22.99
C VAL A 137 16.30 -14.57 -22.45
N THR A 138 16.25 -13.58 -23.34
CA THR A 138 16.27 -12.16 -23.01
C THR A 138 14.89 -11.57 -23.28
N ILE A 139 14.34 -10.84 -22.31
CA ILE A 139 13.08 -10.09 -22.43
C ILE A 139 13.38 -8.63 -22.21
N GLU A 140 13.09 -7.81 -23.23
CA GLU A 140 13.23 -6.36 -23.16
C GLU A 140 12.02 -5.74 -22.47
N THR A 141 12.27 -4.73 -21.64
CA THR A 141 11.25 -3.94 -20.93
C THR A 141 11.53 -2.45 -21.12
N GLN A 142 10.62 -1.60 -20.72
CA GLN A 142 10.81 -0.14 -20.80
C GLN A 142 11.95 0.38 -19.91
N GLU A 143 12.32 -0.37 -18.87
CA GLU A 143 13.34 0.02 -17.89
C GLU A 143 14.67 -0.71 -18.05
N GLY A 144 14.75 -1.64 -19.01
CA GLY A 144 15.93 -2.47 -19.23
C GLY A 144 15.61 -3.83 -19.84
N TYR A 145 16.39 -4.85 -19.52
CA TYR A 145 16.14 -6.22 -19.96
C TYR A 145 16.31 -7.22 -18.82
N PHE A 146 15.58 -8.32 -18.91
CA PHE A 146 15.76 -9.51 -18.09
C PHE A 146 16.41 -10.60 -18.91
N GLU A 147 17.45 -11.21 -18.37
CA GLU A 147 18.10 -12.36 -18.97
C GLU A 147 17.90 -13.58 -18.06
N LEU A 148 17.32 -14.63 -18.59
CA LEU A 148 17.15 -15.91 -17.92
C LEU A 148 18.05 -16.95 -18.58
N SER A 149 19.00 -17.51 -17.81
CA SER A 149 19.87 -18.58 -18.28
C SER A 149 19.68 -19.84 -17.46
N ILE A 150 19.57 -21.00 -18.12
CA ILE A 150 19.48 -22.30 -17.46
C ILE A 150 20.83 -22.98 -17.54
N LEU A 151 21.44 -23.16 -16.37
CA LEU A 151 22.76 -23.75 -16.23
C LEU A 151 22.67 -25.18 -15.70
N CYS A 152 23.56 -26.05 -16.16
CA CYS A 152 23.70 -27.40 -15.59
C CYS A 152 24.37 -27.31 -14.21
N ALA A 153 23.89 -28.07 -13.22
CA ALA A 153 24.46 -28.12 -11.87
C ALA A 153 25.96 -28.45 -11.86
N GLN A 154 26.45 -29.21 -12.84
CA GLN A 154 27.87 -29.52 -13.00
C GLN A 154 28.73 -28.31 -13.44
N GLN A 155 28.10 -27.29 -14.05
CA GLN A 155 28.77 -26.06 -14.49
C GLN A 155 28.73 -24.98 -13.39
N CYS A 156 27.82 -25.10 -12.44
CA CYS A 156 27.75 -24.24 -11.27
C CYS A 156 28.65 -24.83 -10.18
N LYS A 157 29.83 -24.24 -9.95
CA LYS A 157 30.58 -24.51 -8.73
C LYS A 157 29.72 -23.99 -7.57
N THR A 158 29.08 -24.91 -6.86
CA THR A 158 28.07 -24.65 -5.81
C THR A 158 28.61 -23.87 -4.60
N GLU A 159 29.90 -23.64 -4.53
CA GLU A 159 30.54 -22.98 -3.37
C GLU A 159 30.47 -21.44 -3.41
N GLU A 160 30.17 -20.84 -4.57
CA GLU A 160 30.05 -19.38 -4.70
C GLU A 160 28.88 -19.03 -5.63
N ILE A 161 27.67 -19.01 -5.09
CA ILE A 161 26.54 -18.38 -5.78
C ILE A 161 26.75 -16.86 -5.65
N PRO A 162 27.04 -16.14 -6.76
CA PRO A 162 27.27 -14.70 -6.69
C PRO A 162 25.99 -14.01 -6.24
N SER A 163 26.04 -13.37 -5.08
CA SER A 163 24.93 -12.58 -4.56
C SER A 163 25.02 -11.16 -5.10
N ASN A 164 24.62 -10.95 -6.34
CA ASN A 164 24.51 -9.62 -6.92
C ASN A 164 23.11 -9.05 -6.72
N MET A 165 23.00 -7.71 -6.61
CA MET A 165 21.75 -7.01 -6.35
C MET A 165 20.68 -7.32 -7.44
N TYR A 166 21.10 -7.56 -8.67
CA TYR A 166 20.24 -7.76 -9.83
C TYR A 166 20.20 -9.22 -10.35
N THR A 167 20.90 -10.15 -9.69
CA THR A 167 20.94 -11.57 -10.09
C THR A 167 20.24 -12.41 -9.04
N LYS A 168 19.30 -13.25 -9.45
CA LYS A 168 18.61 -14.21 -8.59
C LYS A 168 18.82 -15.63 -9.11
N TRP A 169 19.06 -16.55 -8.21
CA TRP A 169 19.20 -17.96 -8.51
C TRP A 169 17.95 -18.70 -8.10
N LEU A 170 17.44 -19.53 -9.02
CA LEU A 170 16.24 -20.31 -8.82
C LEU A 170 16.57 -21.80 -9.08
N ASP A 171 15.97 -22.66 -8.28
CA ASP A 171 16.05 -24.10 -8.47
C ASP A 171 15.11 -24.51 -9.59
N TYR A 172 15.66 -24.92 -10.74
CA TYR A 172 14.91 -25.28 -11.93
C TYR A 172 13.94 -26.44 -11.68
N ASP A 173 14.32 -27.44 -10.88
CA ASP A 173 13.50 -28.62 -10.59
C ASP A 173 12.22 -28.28 -9.80
N LYS A 174 12.19 -27.11 -9.19
CA LYS A 174 11.00 -26.60 -8.47
C LYS A 174 10.04 -25.79 -9.34
N ILE A 175 10.42 -25.45 -10.55
CA ILE A 175 9.58 -24.71 -11.49
C ILE A 175 8.60 -25.69 -12.12
N LYS A 176 7.29 -25.49 -11.90
CA LYS A 176 6.23 -26.39 -12.39
C LYS A 176 5.35 -25.79 -13.48
N GLY A 177 5.72 -24.68 -14.07
CA GLY A 177 4.94 -24.00 -15.09
C GLY A 177 5.71 -22.90 -15.79
N ASP A 178 5.01 -22.11 -16.59
CA ASP A 178 5.60 -21.00 -17.32
C ASP A 178 6.18 -19.96 -16.36
N ILE A 179 7.30 -19.34 -16.76
CA ILE A 179 7.88 -18.21 -16.03
C ILE A 179 7.26 -16.93 -16.57
N VAL A 180 6.65 -16.17 -15.68
CA VAL A 180 6.03 -14.88 -16.01
C VAL A 180 6.86 -13.77 -15.37
N ILE A 181 7.31 -12.82 -16.19
CA ILE A 181 8.04 -11.63 -15.76
C ILE A 181 7.03 -10.48 -15.63
N ARG A 182 6.89 -9.94 -14.42
CA ARG A 182 5.91 -8.92 -14.06
C ARG A 182 6.59 -7.74 -13.38
#